data_e228d2c6b2e59c5d7e053681629c0829
#
_entry.id   e228d2c6b2e59c5d7e053681629c0829
#
_cell.length_a   1.000
_cell.length_b   1.000
_cell.length_c   1.000
_cell.angle_alpha   90.00
_cell.angle_beta   90.00
_cell.angle_gamma   90.00
#
_symmetry.space_group_name_H-M   'P 1'
#
loop_
_entity.id
_entity.type
_entity.pdbx_description
1 polymer ?
#
loop_
_entity_poly.entity_id
_entity_poly.type
_entity_poly.pdbx_seq_one_letter_code
_entity_poly.pdbx_strand_id
1 'polypeptide(L)'
;MKLNVLVLITASAVALSIGLVNFHFQGSWYYMLVSFGISFVTSFIVFYYLLERYIYTKIKLIYKLIHNLKLGKDLKEAIGEYVSSDPINDVEQEVKAWAGEKKKEIEMLKKQEQFRREFLSNVSHEFKTPLFAIQGYVETLKDCLEDDPARAKSFLEKASKNVERLSYLIDDLDSISRLESGEIPINYEKFDIVLLAKEVMESLEEKAKKRNIKLFFKEKYMNPAFVSADREKISQVLFNLLQNSIKYGRENGSTAIKIFELHDQYLIEVTDDGIGIDEKQLPRLFERFYRVDSHRSREVGGTGLGLAIVKHILEAHQQIISVRSTLQIGTTFAFTLQKYS
;
A
#
# COMPACT_ATOMS: atom_id res chain seq x y z
N MET A 1 -10.84 -39.79 -17.41
CA MET A 1 -10.73 -41.25 -17.63
C MET A 1 -9.27 -41.64 -17.40
N LYS A 2 -8.96 -42.62 -16.55
CA LYS A 2 -7.57 -42.99 -16.26
C LYS A 2 -6.90 -43.53 -17.53
N LEU A 3 -5.62 -43.16 -17.78
CA LEU A 3 -4.84 -43.56 -18.96
C LEU A 3 -4.94 -45.06 -19.23
N ASN A 4 -4.79 -45.88 -18.18
CA ASN A 4 -4.89 -47.34 -18.24
C ASN A 4 -6.24 -47.84 -18.76
N VAL A 5 -7.34 -47.13 -18.49
CA VAL A 5 -8.68 -47.51 -18.98
C VAL A 5 -8.79 -47.25 -20.50
N LEU A 6 -8.21 -46.13 -20.98
CA LEU A 6 -8.20 -45.83 -22.41
C LEU A 6 -7.39 -46.86 -23.20
N VAL A 7 -6.18 -47.18 -22.70
CA VAL A 7 -5.31 -48.22 -23.32
C VAL A 7 -5.99 -49.58 -23.32
N LEU A 8 -6.66 -49.93 -22.22
CA LEU A 8 -7.36 -51.22 -22.11
C LEU A 8 -8.52 -51.32 -23.12
N ILE A 9 -9.31 -50.25 -23.29
CA ILE A 9 -10.41 -50.22 -24.25
C ILE A 9 -9.89 -50.30 -25.67
N THR A 10 -8.86 -49.54 -26.04
CA THR A 10 -8.28 -49.57 -27.40
C THR A 10 -7.63 -50.90 -27.74
N ALA A 11 -6.87 -51.47 -26.80
CA ALA A 11 -6.25 -52.79 -26.99
C ALA A 11 -7.30 -53.88 -27.10
N SER A 12 -8.37 -53.84 -26.31
CA SER A 12 -9.48 -54.79 -26.40
C SER A 12 -10.22 -54.73 -27.75
N ALA A 13 -10.47 -53.51 -28.25
CA ALA A 13 -11.15 -53.29 -29.54
C ALA A 13 -10.31 -53.85 -30.71
N VAL A 14 -8.99 -53.60 -30.72
CA VAL A 14 -8.08 -54.11 -31.75
C VAL A 14 -7.98 -55.63 -31.69
N ALA A 15 -7.82 -56.18 -30.49
CA ALA A 15 -7.74 -57.64 -30.31
C ALA A 15 -9.03 -58.35 -30.73
N LEU A 16 -10.19 -57.76 -30.41
CA LEU A 16 -11.49 -58.32 -30.78
C LEU A 16 -11.67 -58.32 -32.31
N SER A 17 -11.27 -57.24 -32.99
CA SER A 17 -11.33 -57.15 -34.45
C SER A 17 -10.46 -58.19 -35.11
N ILE A 18 -9.23 -58.41 -34.67
CA ILE A 18 -8.30 -59.40 -35.21
C ILE A 18 -8.81 -60.81 -34.90
N GLY A 19 -9.32 -61.06 -33.69
CA GLY A 19 -9.91 -62.36 -33.34
C GLY A 19 -11.10 -62.77 -34.23
N LEU A 20 -12.01 -61.81 -34.50
CA LEU A 20 -13.18 -62.02 -35.37
C LEU A 20 -12.78 -62.30 -36.82
N VAL A 21 -11.78 -61.62 -37.35
CA VAL A 21 -11.25 -61.86 -38.71
C VAL A 21 -10.68 -63.27 -38.78
N ASN A 22 -9.88 -63.67 -37.81
CA ASN A 22 -9.29 -65.05 -37.79
C ASN A 22 -10.38 -66.13 -37.66
N PHE A 23 -11.42 -65.91 -36.87
CA PHE A 23 -12.55 -66.84 -36.79
C PHE A 23 -13.27 -67.01 -38.14
N HIS A 24 -13.47 -65.87 -38.84
CA HIS A 24 -14.12 -65.91 -40.16
C HIS A 24 -13.33 -66.76 -41.20
N PHE A 25 -11.99 -66.62 -41.17
CA PHE A 25 -11.15 -67.41 -42.18
C PHE A 25 -10.85 -68.87 -41.81
N GLN A 26 -10.73 -69.17 -40.50
CA GLN A 26 -10.29 -70.51 -40.06
C GLN A 26 -11.43 -71.34 -39.43
N GLY A 27 -12.57 -70.78 -39.10
CA GLY A 27 -13.76 -71.44 -38.56
C GLY A 27 -13.54 -72.13 -37.18
N SER A 28 -12.44 -71.85 -36.49
CA SER A 28 -12.09 -72.46 -35.22
C SER A 28 -11.95 -71.45 -34.07
N TRP A 29 -12.68 -71.68 -32.97
CA TRP A 29 -12.63 -70.90 -31.78
C TRP A 29 -11.23 -70.85 -31.10
N TYR A 30 -10.45 -71.91 -31.26
CA TYR A 30 -9.10 -72.01 -30.73
C TYR A 30 -8.19 -70.89 -31.29
N TYR A 31 -8.16 -70.74 -32.63
CA TYR A 31 -7.34 -69.73 -33.28
C TYR A 31 -7.83 -68.33 -33.02
N MET A 32 -9.13 -68.14 -32.84
CA MET A 32 -9.70 -66.83 -32.41
C MET A 32 -9.16 -66.42 -31.04
N LEU A 33 -9.19 -67.31 -30.04
CA LEU A 33 -8.75 -67.04 -28.69
C LEU A 33 -7.24 -66.76 -28.61
N VAL A 34 -6.44 -67.55 -29.32
CA VAL A 34 -4.99 -67.35 -29.37
C VAL A 34 -4.62 -66.01 -30.02
N SER A 35 -5.21 -65.70 -31.19
CA SER A 35 -4.95 -64.47 -31.89
C SER A 35 -5.44 -63.25 -31.10
N PHE A 36 -6.58 -63.35 -30.41
CA PHE A 36 -7.06 -62.33 -29.50
C PHE A 36 -6.06 -62.06 -28.37
N GLY A 37 -5.57 -63.14 -27.69
CA GLY A 37 -4.62 -63.01 -26.59
C GLY A 37 -3.31 -62.33 -27.01
N ILE A 38 -2.72 -62.76 -28.10
CA ILE A 38 -1.47 -62.22 -28.64
C ILE A 38 -1.68 -60.74 -29.05
N SER A 39 -2.74 -60.42 -29.79
CA SER A 39 -3.04 -59.07 -30.25
C SER A 39 -3.37 -58.13 -29.10
N PHE A 40 -4.03 -58.62 -28.07
CA PHE A 40 -4.32 -57.80 -26.85
C PHE A 40 -3.04 -57.41 -26.15
N VAL A 41 -2.15 -58.38 -25.85
CA VAL A 41 -0.89 -58.10 -25.14
C VAL A 41 0.00 -57.17 -25.96
N THR A 42 0.16 -57.43 -27.27
CA THR A 42 0.99 -56.54 -28.11
C THR A 42 0.42 -55.16 -28.27
N SER A 43 -0.88 -55.02 -28.51
CA SER A 43 -1.55 -53.71 -28.61
C SER A 43 -1.50 -52.97 -27.31
N PHE A 44 -1.71 -53.64 -26.18
CA PHE A 44 -1.64 -53.01 -24.84
C PHE A 44 -0.26 -52.42 -24.57
N ILE A 45 0.82 -53.21 -24.82
CA ILE A 45 2.20 -52.72 -24.61
C ILE A 45 2.51 -51.53 -25.54
N VAL A 46 2.15 -51.62 -26.81
CA VAL A 46 2.44 -50.58 -27.79
C VAL A 46 1.67 -49.29 -27.47
N PHE A 47 0.36 -49.38 -27.21
CA PHE A 47 -0.44 -48.17 -26.87
C PHE A 47 -0.03 -47.57 -25.56
N TYR A 48 0.29 -48.39 -24.54
CA TYR A 48 0.78 -47.90 -23.26
C TYR A 48 2.06 -47.09 -23.42
N TYR A 49 3.04 -47.67 -24.13
CA TYR A 49 4.33 -47.00 -24.36
C TYR A 49 4.21 -45.72 -25.20
N LEU A 50 3.42 -45.75 -26.28
CA LEU A 50 3.24 -44.57 -27.14
C LEU A 50 2.51 -43.45 -26.43
N LEU A 51 1.45 -43.75 -25.67
CA LEU A 51 0.69 -42.75 -24.92
C LEU A 51 1.51 -42.15 -23.78
N GLU A 52 2.21 -43.01 -23.04
CA GLU A 52 3.09 -42.54 -21.96
C GLU A 52 4.16 -41.58 -22.50
N ARG A 53 4.85 -41.98 -23.58
CA ARG A 53 5.87 -41.15 -24.22
C ARG A 53 5.30 -39.85 -24.80
N TYR A 54 4.12 -39.87 -25.40
CA TYR A 54 3.48 -38.68 -25.97
C TYR A 54 3.05 -37.70 -24.89
N ILE A 55 2.41 -38.19 -23.84
CA ILE A 55 1.97 -37.37 -22.72
C ILE A 55 3.17 -36.74 -21.99
N TYR A 56 4.19 -37.55 -21.69
CA TYR A 56 5.42 -37.10 -21.04
C TYR A 56 6.09 -35.98 -21.84
N THR A 57 6.19 -36.11 -23.16
CA THR A 57 6.80 -35.08 -24.01
C THR A 57 6.00 -33.78 -24.01
N LYS A 58 4.66 -33.84 -24.04
CA LYS A 58 3.79 -32.68 -24.02
C LYS A 58 3.80 -31.96 -22.65
N ILE A 59 3.77 -32.72 -21.57
CA ILE A 59 3.83 -32.19 -20.21
C ILE A 59 5.18 -31.51 -19.93
N LYS A 60 6.29 -32.14 -20.36
CA LYS A 60 7.65 -31.58 -20.27
C LYS A 60 7.73 -30.21 -20.98
N LEU A 61 7.05 -30.04 -22.10
CA LEU A 61 7.02 -28.75 -22.82
C LEU A 61 6.26 -27.68 -22.04
N ILE A 62 5.09 -28.02 -21.48
CA ILE A 62 4.26 -27.08 -20.66
C ILE A 62 5.03 -26.68 -19.40
N TYR A 63 5.64 -27.65 -18.71
CA TYR A 63 6.47 -27.39 -17.55
C TYR A 63 7.58 -26.38 -17.85
N LYS A 64 8.31 -26.63 -18.97
CA LYS A 64 9.38 -25.74 -19.42
C LYS A 64 8.88 -24.31 -19.71
N LEU A 65 7.70 -24.16 -20.32
CA LEU A 65 7.09 -22.86 -20.59
C LEU A 65 6.73 -22.11 -19.28
N ILE A 66 6.12 -22.78 -18.33
CA ILE A 66 5.72 -22.18 -17.04
C ILE A 66 6.94 -21.79 -16.22
N HIS A 67 7.93 -22.66 -16.14
CA HIS A 67 9.17 -22.40 -15.40
C HIS A 67 9.95 -21.21 -15.97
N ASN A 68 10.03 -21.09 -17.30
CA ASN A 68 10.69 -19.98 -17.98
C ASN A 68 9.94 -18.64 -17.79
N LEU A 69 8.60 -18.66 -17.83
CA LEU A 69 7.77 -17.48 -17.53
C LEU A 69 7.97 -17.00 -16.09
N LYS A 70 8.18 -17.91 -15.13
CA LYS A 70 8.43 -17.57 -13.72
C LYS A 70 9.79 -16.90 -13.52
N LEU A 71 10.81 -17.32 -14.24
CA LEU A 71 12.18 -16.83 -14.07
C LEU A 71 12.51 -15.56 -14.88
N GLY A 72 11.63 -15.12 -15.78
CA GLY A 72 11.89 -13.97 -16.66
C GLY A 72 13.14 -14.14 -17.54
N LYS A 73 13.62 -15.39 -17.69
CA LYS A 73 14.83 -15.72 -18.46
C LYS A 73 14.49 -16.22 -19.86
N ASP A 74 15.35 -15.86 -20.81
CA ASP A 74 15.24 -16.35 -22.17
C ASP A 74 15.31 -17.91 -22.25
N LEU A 75 14.55 -18.45 -23.20
CA LEU A 75 14.26 -19.88 -23.39
C LEU A 75 15.49 -20.80 -23.49
N LYS A 76 16.71 -20.25 -23.59
CA LYS A 76 17.91 -21.02 -23.96
C LYS A 76 18.72 -21.61 -22.79
N GLU A 77 18.58 -21.11 -21.57
CA GLU A 77 19.47 -21.50 -20.46
C GLU A 77 18.93 -22.56 -19.47
N ALA A 78 17.65 -22.93 -19.57
CA ALA A 78 17.03 -23.81 -18.56
C ALA A 78 16.98 -25.29 -19.02
N ILE A 79 18.13 -25.86 -19.38
CA ILE A 79 18.25 -27.30 -19.60
C ILE A 79 19.05 -27.94 -18.44
N GLY A 80 18.40 -28.03 -17.29
CA GLY A 80 18.85 -28.90 -16.20
C GLY A 80 17.92 -30.10 -16.11
N GLU A 81 18.48 -31.31 -16.18
CA GLU A 81 17.75 -32.55 -16.02
C GLU A 81 17.25 -32.70 -14.57
N TYR A 82 15.97 -32.35 -14.33
CA TYR A 82 15.23 -32.88 -13.18
C TYR A 82 14.31 -33.98 -13.69
N VAL A 83 14.71 -35.23 -13.49
CA VAL A 83 13.87 -36.41 -13.73
C VAL A 83 13.13 -36.70 -12.43
N SER A 84 11.92 -36.19 -12.29
CA SER A 84 11.02 -36.55 -11.19
C SER A 84 10.36 -37.89 -11.46
N SER A 85 10.05 -38.61 -10.40
CA SER A 85 9.32 -39.90 -10.47
C SER A 85 7.82 -39.71 -10.80
N ASP A 86 7.25 -38.50 -10.60
CA ASP A 86 5.86 -38.17 -10.96
C ASP A 86 5.77 -36.75 -11.55
N PRO A 87 6.12 -36.58 -12.83
CA PRO A 87 6.16 -35.25 -13.48
C PRO A 87 4.79 -34.55 -13.57
N ILE A 88 3.71 -35.33 -13.56
CA ILE A 88 2.35 -34.80 -13.69
C ILE A 88 1.94 -34.08 -12.41
N ASN A 89 2.20 -34.67 -11.28
CA ASN A 89 1.90 -34.09 -9.96
C ASN A 89 2.74 -32.85 -9.70
N ASP A 90 4.01 -32.86 -10.06
CA ASP A 90 4.91 -31.73 -9.92
C ASP A 90 4.44 -30.53 -10.76
N VAL A 91 4.04 -30.74 -12.01
CA VAL A 91 3.46 -29.72 -12.88
C VAL A 91 2.16 -29.17 -12.28
N GLU A 92 1.30 -30.03 -11.76
CA GLU A 92 0.04 -29.61 -11.14
C GLU A 92 0.28 -28.70 -9.92
N GLN A 93 1.24 -29.07 -9.06
CA GLN A 93 1.61 -28.26 -7.89
C GLN A 93 2.22 -26.91 -8.30
N GLU A 94 3.10 -26.91 -9.28
CA GLU A 94 3.76 -25.70 -9.76
C GLU A 94 2.78 -24.73 -10.45
N VAL A 95 1.84 -25.26 -11.25
CA VAL A 95 0.75 -24.45 -11.84
C VAL A 95 -0.17 -23.87 -10.77
N LYS A 96 -0.52 -24.63 -9.74
CA LYS A 96 -1.33 -24.14 -8.61
C LYS A 96 -0.60 -23.05 -7.84
N ALA A 97 0.69 -23.23 -7.55
CA ALA A 97 1.50 -22.23 -6.86
C ALA A 97 1.59 -20.93 -7.69
N TRP A 98 1.92 -21.04 -8.98
CA TRP A 98 1.98 -19.91 -9.90
C TRP A 98 0.64 -19.17 -10.03
N ALA A 99 -0.46 -19.90 -10.17
CA ALA A 99 -1.80 -19.31 -10.23
C ALA A 99 -2.14 -18.57 -8.92
N GLY A 100 -1.72 -19.11 -7.78
CA GLY A 100 -1.86 -18.47 -6.47
C GLY A 100 -1.04 -17.18 -6.35
N GLU A 101 0.20 -17.17 -6.80
CA GLU A 101 1.07 -16.00 -6.85
C GLU A 101 0.48 -14.91 -7.77
N LYS A 102 0.06 -15.29 -8.98
CA LYS A 102 -0.55 -14.37 -9.96
C LYS A 102 -1.87 -13.79 -9.46
N LYS A 103 -2.67 -14.57 -8.76
CA LYS A 103 -3.90 -14.06 -8.13
C LYS A 103 -3.60 -12.99 -7.09
N LYS A 104 -2.59 -13.22 -6.23
CA LYS A 104 -2.15 -12.22 -5.24
C LYS A 104 -1.62 -10.95 -5.91
N GLU A 105 -0.82 -11.09 -6.97
CA GLU A 105 -0.31 -9.95 -7.74
C GLU A 105 -1.45 -9.13 -8.37
N ILE A 106 -2.42 -9.79 -8.99
CA ILE A 106 -3.60 -9.13 -9.56
C ILE A 106 -4.42 -8.43 -8.49
N GLU A 107 -4.61 -9.05 -7.32
CA GLU A 107 -5.31 -8.43 -6.19
C GLU A 107 -4.57 -7.20 -5.67
N MET A 108 -3.23 -7.26 -5.61
CA MET A 108 -2.39 -6.13 -5.22
C MET A 108 -2.51 -4.99 -6.23
N LEU A 109 -2.39 -5.29 -7.54
CA LEU A 109 -2.53 -4.29 -8.60
C LEU A 109 -3.91 -3.64 -8.60
N LYS A 110 -4.98 -4.41 -8.39
CA LYS A 110 -6.35 -3.87 -8.25
C LYS A 110 -6.47 -2.93 -7.05
N LYS A 111 -5.88 -3.28 -5.90
CA LYS A 111 -5.86 -2.41 -4.72
C LYS A 111 -5.09 -1.12 -4.99
N GLN A 112 -3.94 -1.19 -5.67
CA GLN A 112 -3.17 -0.01 -6.06
C GLN A 112 -3.96 0.88 -7.03
N GLU A 113 -4.63 0.29 -8.01
CA GLU A 113 -5.46 1.04 -8.96
C GLU A 113 -6.65 1.73 -8.27
N GLN A 114 -7.35 1.00 -7.39
CA GLN A 114 -8.44 1.58 -6.59
C GLN A 114 -7.93 2.73 -5.73
N PHE A 115 -6.82 2.53 -5.03
CA PHE A 115 -6.19 3.56 -4.22
C PHE A 115 -5.82 4.81 -5.03
N ARG A 116 -5.26 4.62 -6.23
CA ARG A 116 -4.95 5.73 -7.15
C ARG A 116 -6.21 6.49 -7.60
N ARG A 117 -7.29 5.78 -7.91
CA ARG A 117 -8.58 6.40 -8.29
C ARG A 117 -9.16 7.21 -7.14
N GLU A 118 -9.19 6.66 -5.93
CA GLU A 118 -9.67 7.34 -4.73
C GLU A 118 -8.82 8.57 -4.42
N PHE A 119 -7.50 8.46 -4.54
CA PHE A 119 -6.57 9.57 -4.37
C PHE A 119 -6.90 10.72 -5.33
N LEU A 120 -6.99 10.46 -6.64
CA LEU A 120 -7.30 11.48 -7.64
C LEU A 120 -8.69 12.11 -7.44
N SER A 121 -9.67 11.32 -7.03
CA SER A 121 -11.02 11.79 -6.70
C SER A 121 -10.99 12.74 -5.51
N ASN A 122 -10.29 12.38 -4.44
CA ASN A 122 -10.15 13.19 -3.23
C ASN A 122 -9.39 14.49 -3.50
N VAL A 123 -8.28 14.43 -4.25
CA VAL A 123 -7.55 15.62 -4.72
C VAL A 123 -8.50 16.55 -5.44
N SER A 124 -9.23 16.06 -6.44
CA SER A 124 -10.15 16.87 -7.23
C SER A 124 -11.23 17.53 -6.37
N HIS A 125 -11.75 16.83 -5.38
CA HIS A 125 -12.77 17.34 -4.47
C HIS A 125 -12.21 18.43 -3.54
N GLU A 126 -11.02 18.21 -2.96
CA GLU A 126 -10.38 19.18 -2.05
C GLU A 126 -9.93 20.45 -2.79
N PHE A 127 -9.62 20.37 -4.10
CA PHE A 127 -9.35 21.55 -4.93
C PHE A 127 -10.62 22.31 -5.33
N LYS A 128 -11.69 21.60 -5.72
CA LYS A 128 -12.93 22.24 -6.19
C LYS A 128 -13.57 23.12 -5.12
N THR A 129 -13.58 22.68 -3.87
CA THR A 129 -14.24 23.40 -2.78
C THR A 129 -13.70 24.82 -2.57
N PRO A 130 -12.39 25.04 -2.33
CA PRO A 130 -11.84 26.39 -2.18
C PRO A 130 -11.89 27.18 -3.50
N LEU A 131 -11.73 26.54 -4.66
CA LEU A 131 -11.80 27.20 -5.96
C LEU A 131 -13.17 27.81 -6.20
N PHE A 132 -14.26 27.06 -5.98
CA PHE A 132 -15.62 27.59 -6.13
C PHE A 132 -15.95 28.66 -5.08
N ALA A 133 -15.39 28.54 -3.85
CA ALA A 133 -15.55 29.58 -2.85
C ALA A 133 -14.86 30.89 -3.28
N ILE A 134 -13.64 30.81 -3.83
CA ILE A 134 -12.93 31.98 -4.38
C ILE A 134 -13.74 32.61 -5.50
N GLN A 135 -14.22 31.79 -6.44
CA GLN A 135 -15.04 32.26 -7.56
C GLN A 135 -16.28 33.01 -7.06
N GLY A 136 -17.04 32.44 -6.12
CA GLY A 136 -18.23 33.08 -5.56
C GLY A 136 -17.92 34.38 -4.81
N TYR A 137 -16.80 34.43 -4.06
CA TYR A 137 -16.40 35.69 -3.38
C TYR A 137 -15.99 36.75 -4.39
N VAL A 138 -15.28 36.40 -5.46
CA VAL A 138 -14.88 37.34 -6.51
C VAL A 138 -16.09 37.84 -7.29
N GLU A 139 -17.08 36.97 -7.60
CA GLU A 139 -18.35 37.41 -8.21
C GLU A 139 -19.11 38.39 -7.31
N THR A 140 -19.25 38.07 -6.02
CA THR A 140 -19.93 38.95 -5.07
C THR A 140 -19.17 40.27 -4.88
N LEU A 141 -17.84 40.25 -4.96
CA LEU A 141 -17.02 41.48 -4.90
C LEU A 141 -17.34 42.45 -6.03
N LYS A 142 -17.59 41.95 -7.27
CA LYS A 142 -17.95 42.81 -8.40
C LYS A 142 -19.21 43.60 -8.15
N ASP A 143 -20.16 42.99 -7.41
CA ASP A 143 -21.46 43.62 -7.13
C ASP A 143 -21.44 44.59 -5.92
N CYS A 144 -20.48 44.45 -4.99
CA CYS A 144 -20.46 45.22 -3.74
C CYS A 144 -19.30 46.24 -3.63
N LEU A 145 -18.44 46.34 -4.64
CA LEU A 145 -17.17 47.08 -4.52
C LEU A 145 -17.39 48.58 -4.29
N GLU A 146 -18.46 49.17 -4.86
CA GLU A 146 -18.80 50.57 -4.77
C GLU A 146 -19.76 50.90 -3.59
N ASP A 147 -20.66 49.93 -3.29
CA ASP A 147 -21.77 50.19 -2.36
C ASP A 147 -21.43 49.86 -0.89
N ASP A 148 -20.53 48.90 -0.61
CA ASP A 148 -20.19 48.49 0.76
C ASP A 148 -18.71 48.04 0.87
N PRO A 149 -17.78 48.99 1.12
CA PRO A 149 -16.34 48.69 1.22
C PRO A 149 -15.99 47.75 2.36
N ALA A 150 -16.77 47.73 3.47
CA ALA A 150 -16.50 46.85 4.60
C ALA A 150 -16.83 45.39 4.23
N ARG A 151 -17.93 45.16 3.53
CA ARG A 151 -18.33 43.87 3.02
C ARG A 151 -17.38 43.39 1.94
N ALA A 152 -16.95 44.27 1.03
CA ALA A 152 -15.96 43.98 0.02
C ALA A 152 -14.63 43.48 0.63
N LYS A 153 -14.13 44.15 1.67
CA LYS A 153 -12.94 43.75 2.42
C LYS A 153 -13.09 42.35 3.03
N SER A 154 -14.25 42.05 3.62
CA SER A 154 -14.52 40.72 4.20
C SER A 154 -14.47 39.59 3.13
N PHE A 155 -15.03 39.82 1.95
CA PHE A 155 -14.97 38.80 0.86
C PHE A 155 -13.56 38.67 0.31
N LEU A 156 -12.78 39.73 0.20
CA LEU A 156 -11.38 39.69 -0.20
C LEU A 156 -10.55 38.84 0.79
N GLU A 157 -10.74 39.06 2.10
CA GLU A 157 -10.07 38.25 3.14
C GLU A 157 -10.45 36.78 3.08
N LYS A 158 -11.73 36.46 2.79
CA LYS A 158 -12.19 35.07 2.61
C LYS A 158 -11.60 34.43 1.36
N ALA A 159 -11.53 35.18 0.26
CA ALA A 159 -10.90 34.71 -0.97
C ALA A 159 -9.40 34.43 -0.75
N SER A 160 -8.68 35.36 -0.11
CA SER A 160 -7.26 35.23 0.25
C SER A 160 -7.00 33.96 1.08
N LYS A 161 -7.80 33.72 2.13
CA LYS A 161 -7.68 32.50 2.94
C LYS A 161 -7.87 31.20 2.14
N ASN A 162 -8.75 31.21 1.12
CA ASN A 162 -8.93 30.04 0.27
C ASN A 162 -7.79 29.86 -0.73
N VAL A 163 -7.15 30.94 -1.20
CA VAL A 163 -5.92 30.89 -1.99
C VAL A 163 -4.78 30.28 -1.18
N GLU A 164 -4.57 30.76 0.06
CA GLU A 164 -3.58 30.19 0.98
C GLU A 164 -3.83 28.68 1.20
N ARG A 165 -5.09 28.30 1.40
CA ARG A 165 -5.45 26.87 1.54
C ARG A 165 -5.09 26.05 0.30
N LEU A 166 -5.32 26.59 -0.91
CA LEU A 166 -4.92 25.94 -2.16
C LEU A 166 -3.40 25.78 -2.27
N SER A 167 -2.64 26.82 -1.89
CA SER A 167 -1.17 26.74 -1.87
C SER A 167 -0.69 25.63 -0.95
N TYR A 168 -1.20 25.55 0.29
CA TYR A 168 -0.85 24.43 1.20
C TYR A 168 -1.22 23.06 0.63
N LEU A 169 -2.34 22.93 -0.09
CA LEU A 169 -2.72 21.66 -0.73
C LEU A 169 -1.72 21.27 -1.82
N ILE A 170 -1.24 22.23 -2.61
CA ILE A 170 -0.24 21.99 -3.65
C ILE A 170 1.09 21.54 -3.02
N ASP A 171 1.56 22.25 -1.99
CA ASP A 171 2.81 21.95 -1.29
C ASP A 171 2.77 20.56 -0.62
N ASP A 172 1.64 20.22 0.01
CA ASP A 172 1.40 18.89 0.59
C ASP A 172 1.43 17.80 -0.49
N LEU A 173 0.81 18.05 -1.65
CA LEU A 173 0.74 17.09 -2.76
C LEU A 173 2.12 16.89 -3.40
N ASP A 174 2.88 17.97 -3.62
CA ASP A 174 4.25 17.90 -4.12
C ASP A 174 5.15 17.11 -3.16
N SER A 175 5.04 17.39 -1.85
CA SER A 175 5.77 16.65 -0.81
C SER A 175 5.47 15.16 -0.85
N ILE A 176 4.19 14.77 -0.96
CA ILE A 176 3.81 13.34 -1.07
C ILE A 176 4.34 12.73 -2.36
N SER A 177 4.18 13.40 -3.50
CA SER A 177 4.63 12.90 -4.80
C SER A 177 6.13 12.61 -4.81
N ARG A 178 6.93 13.53 -4.27
CA ARG A 178 8.38 13.38 -4.17
C ARG A 178 8.79 12.28 -3.19
N LEU A 179 8.10 12.16 -2.05
CA LEU A 179 8.38 11.11 -1.06
C LEU A 179 8.04 9.71 -1.60
N GLU A 180 7.03 9.59 -2.47
CA GLU A 180 6.63 8.30 -3.07
C GLU A 180 7.55 7.85 -4.21
N SER A 181 8.05 8.78 -5.00
CA SER A 181 8.99 8.43 -6.06
C SER A 181 10.34 7.93 -5.52
N GLY A 182 10.60 8.08 -4.22
CA GLY A 182 11.90 7.77 -3.61
C GLY A 182 13.02 8.69 -4.12
N GLU A 183 12.66 9.78 -4.81
CA GLU A 183 13.60 10.70 -5.46
C GLU A 183 14.20 11.74 -4.50
N ILE A 184 13.66 11.84 -3.28
CA ILE A 184 14.22 12.78 -2.31
C ILE A 184 15.33 12.11 -1.51
N PRO A 185 16.60 12.44 -1.76
CA PRO A 185 17.67 12.04 -0.87
C PRO A 185 17.44 12.70 0.50
N ILE A 186 17.40 11.91 1.57
CA ILE A 186 17.37 12.41 2.92
C ILE A 186 18.75 13.00 3.23
N ASN A 187 18.78 14.28 3.54
CA ASN A 187 20.02 14.96 3.89
C ASN A 187 20.26 14.84 5.40
N TYR A 188 20.96 13.76 5.81
CA TYR A 188 21.27 13.55 7.21
C TYR A 188 22.27 14.59 7.71
N GLU A 189 21.90 15.36 8.72
CA GLU A 189 22.75 16.30 9.40
C GLU A 189 22.62 16.19 10.94
N LYS A 190 23.64 16.68 11.65
CA LYS A 190 23.61 16.77 13.10
C LYS A 190 22.87 18.05 13.53
N PHE A 191 21.83 17.91 14.33
CA PHE A 191 21.16 19.06 14.96
C PHE A 191 20.58 18.68 16.34
N ASP A 192 20.27 19.72 17.12
CA ASP A 192 19.58 19.56 18.40
C ASP A 192 18.06 19.58 18.20
N ILE A 193 17.42 18.44 18.47
CA ILE A 193 15.95 18.28 18.32
C ILE A 193 15.18 19.14 19.33
N VAL A 194 15.76 19.45 20.50
CA VAL A 194 15.12 20.35 21.49
C VAL A 194 15.05 21.77 20.94
N LEU A 195 16.14 22.24 20.33
CA LEU A 195 16.19 23.56 19.71
C LEU A 195 15.20 23.65 18.53
N LEU A 196 15.21 22.67 17.64
CA LEU A 196 14.28 22.61 16.52
C LEU A 196 12.82 22.62 16.98
N ALA A 197 12.49 21.84 18.01
CA ALA A 197 11.13 21.82 18.56
C ALA A 197 10.70 23.17 19.14
N LYS A 198 11.63 23.93 19.77
CA LYS A 198 11.36 25.31 20.24
C LYS A 198 11.08 26.25 19.08
N GLU A 199 11.89 26.23 18.03
CA GLU A 199 11.69 27.05 16.82
C GLU A 199 10.31 26.81 16.20
N VAL A 200 9.89 25.53 16.08
CA VAL A 200 8.58 25.16 15.54
C VAL A 200 7.45 25.61 16.49
N MET A 201 7.62 25.49 17.81
CA MET A 201 6.64 25.98 18.78
C MET A 201 6.46 27.51 18.67
N GLU A 202 7.57 28.26 18.55
CA GLU A 202 7.54 29.74 18.37
C GLU A 202 6.79 30.12 17.09
N SER A 203 7.02 29.39 15.97
CA SER A 203 6.31 29.63 14.70
C SER A 203 4.79 29.45 14.80
N LEU A 204 4.34 28.65 15.75
CA LEU A 204 2.92 28.34 15.97
C LEU A 204 2.29 29.11 17.14
N GLU A 205 3.07 29.92 17.83
CA GLU A 205 2.62 30.63 19.06
C GLU A 205 1.37 31.48 18.83
N GLU A 206 1.30 32.26 17.75
CA GLU A 206 0.13 33.09 17.44
C GLU A 206 -1.14 32.22 17.19
N LYS A 207 -0.98 31.08 16.50
CA LYS A 207 -2.11 30.16 16.27
C LYS A 207 -2.58 29.54 17.57
N ALA A 208 -1.67 29.17 18.45
CA ALA A 208 -1.97 28.60 19.75
C ALA A 208 -2.65 29.66 20.68
N LYS A 209 -2.15 30.91 20.71
CA LYS A 209 -2.74 32.03 21.47
C LYS A 209 -4.18 32.32 21.04
N LYS A 210 -4.51 32.28 19.75
CA LYS A 210 -5.89 32.48 19.26
C LYS A 210 -6.90 31.49 19.83
N ARG A 211 -6.45 30.33 20.30
CA ARG A 211 -7.27 29.27 20.92
C ARG A 211 -6.98 29.07 22.40
N ASN A 212 -6.15 29.94 23.00
CA ASN A 212 -5.68 29.84 24.39
C ASN A 212 -5.03 28.50 24.72
N ILE A 213 -4.32 27.89 23.76
CA ILE A 213 -3.62 26.62 23.95
C ILE A 213 -2.17 26.88 24.36
N LYS A 214 -1.73 26.25 25.45
CA LYS A 214 -0.34 26.36 25.94
C LYS A 214 0.54 25.28 25.26
N LEU A 215 1.60 25.74 24.60
CA LEU A 215 2.66 24.86 24.08
C LEU A 215 3.82 24.86 25.08
N PHE A 216 4.28 23.69 25.52
CA PHE A 216 5.38 23.60 26.47
C PHE A 216 6.12 22.25 26.40
N PHE A 217 7.35 22.24 26.91
CA PHE A 217 8.07 21.01 27.20
C PHE A 217 7.66 20.48 28.57
N LYS A 218 7.22 19.22 28.65
CA LYS A 218 6.91 18.58 29.93
C LYS A 218 8.21 18.03 30.53
N GLU A 219 8.57 18.56 31.72
CA GLU A 219 9.76 18.24 32.51
C GLU A 219 11.11 18.55 31.86
N LYS A 220 12.00 19.02 32.63
CA LYS A 220 13.49 19.27 32.61
C LYS A 220 14.32 18.86 31.36
N TYR A 221 13.75 18.62 30.19
CA TYR A 221 14.52 18.38 28.96
C TYR A 221 15.09 19.69 28.42
N MET A 222 16.06 20.22 29.16
CA MET A 222 16.85 21.36 28.72
C MET A 222 18.23 20.97 28.19
N ASN A 223 18.58 19.70 28.26
CA ASN A 223 19.83 19.22 27.72
C ASN A 223 19.74 19.08 26.20
N PRO A 224 20.76 19.51 25.44
CA PRO A 224 20.81 19.30 24.01
C PRO A 224 20.68 17.82 23.67
N ALA A 225 19.75 17.47 22.75
CA ALA A 225 19.55 16.11 22.26
C ALA A 225 19.92 16.06 20.77
N PHE A 226 21.15 15.67 20.47
CA PHE A 226 21.66 15.65 19.11
C PHE A 226 21.20 14.41 18.37
N VAL A 227 20.57 14.62 17.22
CA VAL A 227 20.07 13.57 16.32
C VAL A 227 20.76 13.64 14.96
N SER A 228 20.73 12.52 14.23
CA SER A 228 21.14 12.41 12.83
C SER A 228 19.88 12.23 11.98
N ALA A 229 19.42 13.28 11.30
CA ALA A 229 18.23 13.27 10.48
C ALA A 229 18.23 14.47 9.52
N ASP A 230 17.26 14.55 8.62
CA ASP A 230 17.03 15.73 7.79
C ASP A 230 16.24 16.77 8.61
N ARG A 231 16.91 17.87 8.98
CA ARG A 231 16.37 18.92 9.86
C ARG A 231 15.09 19.53 9.29
N GLU A 232 15.06 19.80 7.99
CA GLU A 232 13.91 20.42 7.33
C GLU A 232 12.69 19.49 7.36
N LYS A 233 12.90 18.21 7.06
CA LYS A 233 11.85 17.18 7.08
C LYS A 233 11.34 16.92 8.49
N ILE A 234 12.23 16.88 9.49
CA ILE A 234 11.82 16.71 10.90
C ILE A 234 11.10 17.96 11.41
N SER A 235 11.51 19.15 10.96
CA SER A 235 10.75 20.39 11.22
C SER A 235 9.31 20.28 10.70
N GLN A 236 9.11 19.76 9.48
CA GLN A 236 7.79 19.52 8.89
C GLN A 236 6.98 18.48 9.70
N VAL A 237 7.63 17.42 10.21
CA VAL A 237 6.98 16.44 11.12
C VAL A 237 6.45 17.14 12.37
N LEU A 238 7.30 17.88 13.08
CA LEU A 238 6.91 18.58 14.30
C LEU A 238 5.82 19.63 14.04
N PHE A 239 5.95 20.38 12.96
CA PHE A 239 4.95 21.37 12.56
C PHE A 239 3.57 20.74 12.34
N ASN A 240 3.48 19.65 11.58
CA ASN A 240 2.23 18.94 11.32
C ASN A 240 1.60 18.37 12.60
N LEU A 241 2.40 17.78 13.48
CA LEU A 241 1.91 17.22 14.75
C LEU A 241 1.41 18.33 15.70
N LEU A 242 2.19 19.41 15.87
CA LEU A 242 1.81 20.54 16.71
C LEU A 242 0.61 21.32 16.14
N GLN A 243 0.56 21.50 14.83
CA GLN A 243 -0.60 22.12 14.17
C GLN A 243 -1.87 21.29 14.37
N ASN A 244 -1.78 19.96 14.30
CA ASN A 244 -2.90 19.08 14.59
C ASN A 244 -3.32 19.17 16.05
N SER A 245 -2.39 19.22 17.00
CA SER A 245 -2.72 19.37 18.43
C SER A 245 -3.40 20.70 18.73
N ILE A 246 -2.97 21.81 18.11
CA ILE A 246 -3.65 23.10 18.23
C ILE A 246 -5.04 23.05 17.61
N LYS A 247 -5.18 22.41 16.46
CA LYS A 247 -6.41 22.33 15.68
C LYS A 247 -7.50 21.53 16.37
N TYR A 248 -7.13 20.38 16.96
CA TYR A 248 -8.05 19.45 17.61
C TYR A 248 -8.01 19.53 19.15
N GLY A 249 -7.13 20.38 19.69
CA GLY A 249 -7.08 20.70 21.12
C GLY A 249 -8.35 21.37 21.62
N ARG A 250 -8.56 21.32 22.92
CA ARG A 250 -9.65 22.06 23.59
C ARG A 250 -9.26 23.52 23.72
N GLU A 251 -10.25 24.42 23.78
CA GLU A 251 -10.01 25.78 24.22
C GLU A 251 -9.46 25.79 25.64
N ASN A 252 -8.47 26.64 25.89
CA ASN A 252 -7.71 26.70 27.13
C ASN A 252 -6.94 25.41 27.48
N GLY A 253 -6.74 24.56 26.47
CA GLY A 253 -6.01 23.29 26.60
C GLY A 253 -4.49 23.46 26.55
N SER A 254 -3.82 22.32 26.40
CA SER A 254 -2.36 22.29 26.38
C SER A 254 -1.81 21.23 25.44
N THR A 255 -0.63 21.50 24.85
CA THR A 255 0.16 20.55 24.12
C THR A 255 1.56 20.49 24.70
N ALA A 256 1.98 19.29 25.09
CA ALA A 256 3.29 19.04 25.66
C ALA A 256 4.17 18.25 24.70
N ILE A 257 5.42 18.69 24.54
CA ILE A 257 6.48 17.88 23.93
C ILE A 257 7.28 17.20 25.03
N LYS A 258 7.56 15.90 24.85
CA LYS A 258 8.46 15.12 25.71
C LYS A 258 9.51 14.47 24.84
N ILE A 259 10.74 14.40 25.32
CA ILE A 259 11.85 13.74 24.67
C ILE A 259 12.44 12.75 25.69
N PHE A 260 12.48 11.49 25.33
CA PHE A 260 13.04 10.43 26.18
C PHE A 260 14.31 9.90 25.51
N GLU A 261 15.34 9.77 26.30
CA GLU A 261 16.57 9.14 25.83
C GLU A 261 16.44 7.62 25.91
N LEU A 262 16.57 6.96 24.77
CA LEU A 262 16.71 5.51 24.65
C LEU A 262 18.19 5.15 24.43
N HIS A 263 18.51 3.87 24.23
CA HIS A 263 19.91 3.46 24.09
C HIS A 263 20.61 4.15 22.92
N ASP A 264 20.06 4.02 21.72
CA ASP A 264 20.63 4.52 20.44
C ASP A 264 19.75 5.56 19.74
N GLN A 265 18.60 5.91 20.32
CA GLN A 265 17.59 6.79 19.75
C GLN A 265 17.05 7.76 20.80
N TYR A 266 16.37 8.80 20.32
CA TYR A 266 15.46 9.60 21.14
C TYR A 266 14.03 9.29 20.74
N LEU A 267 13.13 9.12 21.73
CA LEU A 267 11.69 9.05 21.54
C LEU A 267 11.11 10.44 21.78
N ILE A 268 10.43 10.98 20.78
CA ILE A 268 9.76 12.26 20.82
C ILE A 268 8.25 12.03 20.90
N GLU A 269 7.61 12.56 21.92
CA GLU A 269 6.15 12.53 22.10
C GLU A 269 5.57 13.93 21.99
N VAL A 270 4.51 14.09 21.19
CA VAL A 270 3.65 15.26 21.14
C VAL A 270 2.29 14.85 21.71
N THR A 271 1.95 15.38 22.89
CA THR A 271 0.74 15.00 23.63
C THR A 271 -0.18 16.22 23.78
N ASP A 272 -1.43 16.09 23.36
CA ASP A 272 -2.49 17.06 23.58
C ASP A 272 -3.56 16.53 24.54
N ASP A 273 -4.32 17.45 25.14
CA ASP A 273 -5.50 17.19 25.95
C ASP A 273 -6.81 17.46 25.19
N GLY A 274 -6.78 17.24 23.88
CA GLY A 274 -7.86 17.53 22.94
C GLY A 274 -9.06 16.59 23.03
N ILE A 275 -9.82 16.54 21.94
CA ILE A 275 -11.04 15.72 21.85
C ILE A 275 -10.75 14.21 21.81
N GLY A 276 -9.49 13.82 21.56
CA GLY A 276 -9.13 12.42 21.36
C GLY A 276 -9.73 11.82 20.11
N ILE A 277 -9.40 10.56 19.87
CA ILE A 277 -9.74 9.80 18.66
C ILE A 277 -10.28 8.44 19.07
N ASP A 278 -11.37 7.97 18.43
CA ASP A 278 -11.93 6.64 18.66
C ASP A 278 -10.93 5.57 18.18
N GLU A 279 -10.77 4.49 18.96
CA GLU A 279 -9.83 3.41 18.69
C GLU A 279 -10.00 2.79 17.30
N LYS A 280 -11.25 2.68 16.81
CA LYS A 280 -11.56 2.16 15.47
C LYS A 280 -10.99 2.99 14.33
N GLN A 281 -10.66 4.24 14.60
CA GLN A 281 -10.17 5.19 13.60
C GLN A 281 -8.64 5.28 13.59
N LEU A 282 -7.96 4.86 14.67
CA LEU A 282 -6.51 4.93 14.79
C LEU A 282 -5.74 4.27 13.63
N PRO A 283 -6.12 3.07 13.14
CA PRO A 283 -5.41 2.42 12.03
C PRO A 283 -5.41 3.23 10.73
N ARG A 284 -6.40 4.10 10.54
CA ARG A 284 -6.62 4.87 9.31
C ARG A 284 -6.08 6.28 9.35
N LEU A 285 -5.58 6.76 10.49
CA LEU A 285 -5.18 8.15 10.67
C LEU A 285 -4.07 8.62 9.72
N PHE A 286 -3.23 7.69 9.26
CA PHE A 286 -2.12 7.96 8.36
C PHE A 286 -2.49 7.74 6.88
N GLU A 287 -3.75 7.37 6.58
CA GLU A 287 -4.25 7.32 5.21
C GLU A 287 -4.40 8.75 4.65
N ARG A 288 -4.12 8.93 3.37
CA ARG A 288 -4.23 10.24 2.70
C ARG A 288 -5.68 10.67 2.63
N PHE A 289 -5.94 11.97 2.86
CA PHE A 289 -7.27 12.58 2.88
C PHE A 289 -8.21 12.01 3.95
N TYR A 290 -7.73 11.12 4.81
CA TYR A 290 -8.54 10.57 5.87
C TYR A 290 -8.80 11.62 6.96
N ARG A 291 -10.04 11.69 7.41
CA ARG A 291 -10.50 12.62 8.46
C ARG A 291 -11.55 11.93 9.29
N VAL A 292 -11.41 11.99 10.60
CA VAL A 292 -12.30 11.33 11.57
C VAL A 292 -13.76 11.81 11.46
N ASP A 293 -13.98 13.13 11.21
CA ASP A 293 -15.29 13.75 11.05
C ASP A 293 -15.31 14.66 9.82
N SER A 294 -15.98 14.23 8.75
CA SER A 294 -16.06 15.00 7.50
C SER A 294 -16.89 16.29 7.62
N HIS A 295 -17.84 16.38 8.54
CA HIS A 295 -18.70 17.58 8.71
C HIS A 295 -18.06 18.66 9.61
N ARG A 296 -17.61 18.27 10.79
CA ARG A 296 -17.00 19.22 11.77
C ARG A 296 -15.62 19.70 11.30
N SER A 297 -14.93 18.90 10.54
CA SER A 297 -13.58 19.22 10.05
C SER A 297 -13.56 20.15 8.84
N ARG A 298 -14.68 20.37 8.12
CA ARG A 298 -14.76 21.38 7.04
C ARG A 298 -14.64 22.82 7.59
N GLU A 299 -15.24 23.10 8.75
CA GLU A 299 -15.14 24.40 9.40
C GLU A 299 -13.74 24.66 9.99
N VAL A 300 -13.10 23.60 10.49
CA VAL A 300 -11.79 23.69 11.13
C VAL A 300 -10.62 23.68 10.13
N GLY A 301 -10.90 23.39 8.84
CA GLY A 301 -9.89 23.37 7.75
C GLY A 301 -8.91 22.19 7.84
N GLY A 302 -8.12 21.96 6.79
CA GLY A 302 -7.05 20.95 6.72
C GLY A 302 -7.26 19.99 5.57
N THR A 303 -6.15 19.54 5.01
CA THR A 303 -6.06 18.73 3.79
C THR A 303 -6.30 17.23 4.01
N GLY A 304 -6.09 16.74 5.24
CA GLY A 304 -6.03 15.30 5.53
C GLY A 304 -4.73 14.64 5.04
N LEU A 305 -3.75 15.44 4.62
CA LEU A 305 -2.46 14.96 4.12
C LEU A 305 -1.35 15.01 5.18
N GLY A 306 -1.45 15.89 6.17
CA GLY A 306 -0.38 16.17 7.12
C GLY A 306 0.13 14.94 7.87
N LEU A 307 -0.75 14.04 8.36
CA LEU A 307 -0.32 12.82 9.05
C LEU A 307 0.27 11.78 8.07
N ALA A 308 -0.21 11.74 6.84
CA ALA A 308 0.39 10.89 5.81
C ALA A 308 1.82 11.37 5.47
N ILE A 309 2.03 12.69 5.36
CA ILE A 309 3.36 13.28 5.16
C ILE A 309 4.28 12.93 6.34
N VAL A 310 3.81 13.07 7.59
CA VAL A 310 4.57 12.68 8.79
C VAL A 310 5.03 11.23 8.71
N LYS A 311 4.12 10.32 8.39
CA LYS A 311 4.45 8.89 8.25
C LYS A 311 5.50 8.65 7.17
N HIS A 312 5.32 9.22 5.97
CA HIS A 312 6.27 9.05 4.86
C HIS A 312 7.66 9.62 5.18
N ILE A 313 7.73 10.79 5.81
CA ILE A 313 9.02 11.36 6.23
C ILE A 313 9.73 10.42 7.21
N LEU A 314 9.04 9.90 8.20
CA LEU A 314 9.63 9.02 9.21
C LEU A 314 10.02 7.66 8.61
N GLU A 315 9.21 7.09 7.72
CA GLU A 315 9.54 5.87 6.96
C GLU A 315 10.81 6.07 6.10
N ALA A 316 10.96 7.23 5.44
CA ALA A 316 12.16 7.57 4.68
C ALA A 316 13.41 7.68 5.58
N HIS A 317 13.25 8.08 6.86
CA HIS A 317 14.30 8.04 7.88
C HIS A 317 14.48 6.66 8.53
N GLN A 318 13.76 5.63 8.07
CA GLN A 318 13.73 4.29 8.69
C GLN A 318 13.27 4.32 10.16
N GLN A 319 12.38 5.26 10.48
CA GLN A 319 11.82 5.46 11.80
C GLN A 319 10.32 5.15 11.83
N ILE A 320 9.78 4.93 13.03
CA ILE A 320 8.39 4.51 13.23
C ILE A 320 7.63 5.63 13.94
N ILE A 321 6.39 5.86 13.50
CA ILE A 321 5.41 6.67 14.24
C ILE A 321 4.36 5.79 14.86
N SER A 322 3.98 6.11 16.09
CA SER A 322 2.87 5.49 16.82
C SER A 322 1.90 6.54 17.35
N VAL A 323 0.66 6.12 17.59
CA VAL A 323 -0.38 6.98 18.16
C VAL A 323 -1.11 6.26 19.29
N ARG A 324 -1.35 6.97 20.38
CA ARG A 324 -2.22 6.56 21.49
C ARG A 324 -3.23 7.66 21.70
N SER A 325 -4.51 7.31 21.74
CA SER A 325 -5.56 8.29 21.95
C SER A 325 -6.71 7.69 22.72
N THR A 326 -7.34 8.52 23.53
CA THR A 326 -8.58 8.18 24.23
C THR A 326 -9.58 9.31 24.01
N LEU A 327 -10.77 8.93 23.57
CA LEU A 327 -11.83 9.89 23.28
C LEU A 327 -12.12 10.74 24.52
N GLN A 328 -12.24 12.07 24.34
CA GLN A 328 -12.44 13.07 25.38
C GLN A 328 -11.28 13.23 26.40
N ILE A 329 -10.13 12.57 26.19
CA ILE A 329 -8.95 12.74 27.06
C ILE A 329 -7.82 13.44 26.30
N GLY A 330 -7.51 13.03 25.07
CA GLY A 330 -6.46 13.60 24.24
C GLY A 330 -5.73 12.57 23.40
N THR A 331 -4.69 13.04 22.70
CA THR A 331 -3.91 12.22 21.77
C THR A 331 -2.41 12.39 22.03
N THR A 332 -1.67 11.31 21.88
CA THR A 332 -0.20 11.30 21.90
C THR A 332 0.31 10.68 20.62
N PHE A 333 1.04 11.44 19.82
CA PHE A 333 1.85 10.94 18.73
C PHE A 333 3.28 10.76 19.22
N ALA A 334 3.90 9.64 18.91
CA ALA A 334 5.26 9.32 19.32
C ALA A 334 6.08 8.80 18.13
N PHE A 335 7.31 9.29 17.97
CA PHE A 335 8.24 8.82 16.94
C PHE A 335 9.67 8.81 17.47
N THR A 336 10.53 8.03 16.82
CA THR A 336 11.93 7.92 17.19
C THR A 336 12.85 8.66 16.22
N LEU A 337 14.02 9.08 16.68
CA LEU A 337 15.12 9.59 15.86
C LEU A 337 16.43 9.01 16.35
N GLN A 338 17.31 8.68 15.40
CA GLN A 338 18.64 8.15 15.71
C GLN A 338 19.50 9.21 16.42
N LYS A 339 20.20 8.83 17.48
CA LYS A 339 21.21 9.69 18.09
C LYS A 339 22.33 9.97 17.09
N TYR A 340 22.86 11.16 17.14
CA TYR A 340 24.12 11.45 16.47
C TYR A 340 25.25 10.82 17.28
N SER A 341 25.92 9.83 16.70
CA SER A 341 27.08 9.15 17.29
C SER A 341 28.35 9.96 17.09
#